data_deb33a1dc9f19008403d8633fad8e880
#
_entry.id   deb33a1dc9f19008403d8633fad8e880
#
_cell.length_a   1.000
_cell.length_b   1.000
_cell.length_c   1.000
_cell.angle_alpha   90.00
_cell.angle_beta   90.00
_cell.angle_gamma   90.00
#
_symmetry.space_group_name_H-M   'P 1'
#
loop_
_entity.id
_entity.type
_entity.pdbx_description
1 polymer ?
#
loop_
_entity_poly.entity_id
_entity_poly.type
_entity_poly.pdbx_seq_one_letter_code
_entity_poly.pdbx_strand_id
1 'polypeptide(L)'
;MKRLWQWSVLLGAMQIVGAVQLLAQEYAVSWFVSGEGQVVYVSAGEEIVPPFTPECDSLAFVGWSAASTVAEDGSDFVPVADFGAAQADTAFYAVFAHETLIPRDTYSAGLITSESELEDGGLYMIEQQGAVAKNMIFQQKLYTTPNYKTAELTGTEEYLWRFVASVDAKGAVMGYYLQSANSRQYLWHKSADKTDLALSNYKTTYFQVVYTDTCWNIIGLNNRVLGYSSSTEKSYKAYVKSKTYPYFIQLYRVRQDMDTVYSDYSMVCPKAETPSAVDVQPSVSSDKPQKLLDGNQVVILREGMRYNLLGRRLGR
;
A
#
# COMPACT_ATOMS: atom_id res chain seq x y z
N MET A 1 -81.37 1.70 -69.92
CA MET A 1 -80.90 1.98 -68.60
C MET A 1 -80.64 0.63 -67.85
N LYS A 2 -79.43 0.13 -67.84
CA LYS A 2 -79.10 -1.12 -67.23
C LYS A 2 -78.02 -0.87 -66.20
N ARG A 3 -78.27 -1.13 -64.94
CA ARG A 3 -77.27 -1.08 -63.85
C ARG A 3 -76.61 -2.47 -63.73
N LEU A 4 -75.35 -2.52 -64.01
CA LEU A 4 -74.49 -3.67 -63.72
C LEU A 4 -74.06 -3.59 -62.26
N TRP A 5 -74.29 -4.65 -61.52
CA TRP A 5 -73.73 -4.92 -60.20
C TRP A 5 -72.42 -5.68 -60.35
N GLN A 6 -71.36 -5.06 -59.95
CA GLN A 6 -70.09 -5.72 -59.81
C GLN A 6 -69.91 -6.19 -58.36
N TRP A 7 -69.78 -7.46 -58.22
CA TRP A 7 -69.41 -8.09 -56.98
C TRP A 7 -67.86 -8.11 -56.89
N SER A 8 -67.26 -7.37 -55.95
CA SER A 8 -65.88 -7.41 -55.65
C SER A 8 -65.66 -8.41 -54.50
N VAL A 9 -65.06 -9.56 -54.83
CA VAL A 9 -64.62 -10.50 -53.85
C VAL A 9 -63.35 -10.00 -53.24
N LEU A 10 -63.42 -9.59 -51.99
CA LEU A 10 -62.25 -9.27 -51.17
C LEU A 10 -61.65 -10.58 -50.65
N LEU A 11 -60.56 -11.04 -51.28
CA LEU A 11 -59.68 -12.05 -50.70
C LEU A 11 -58.85 -11.40 -49.62
N GLY A 12 -59.26 -11.59 -48.37
CA GLY A 12 -58.40 -11.29 -47.22
C GLY A 12 -57.26 -12.27 -47.12
N ALA A 13 -56.09 -11.83 -47.56
CA ALA A 13 -54.85 -12.58 -47.25
C ALA A 13 -54.55 -12.40 -45.77
N MET A 14 -54.87 -13.42 -44.98
CA MET A 14 -54.49 -13.52 -43.57
C MET A 14 -52.98 -13.84 -43.52
N GLN A 15 -52.15 -12.82 -43.41
CA GLN A 15 -50.72 -13.02 -43.13
C GLN A 15 -50.63 -13.49 -41.70
N ILE A 16 -50.39 -14.80 -41.50
CA ILE A 16 -49.93 -15.36 -40.26
C ILE A 16 -48.47 -14.96 -40.15
N VAL A 17 -48.22 -13.83 -39.48
CA VAL A 17 -46.88 -13.48 -38.98
C VAL A 17 -46.57 -14.47 -37.86
N GLY A 18 -46.03 -15.62 -38.22
CA GLY A 18 -45.41 -16.52 -37.24
C GLY A 18 -44.25 -15.78 -36.58
N ALA A 19 -44.46 -15.27 -35.36
CA ALA A 19 -43.40 -14.85 -34.52
C ALA A 19 -42.54 -16.09 -34.25
N VAL A 20 -41.49 -16.25 -35.06
CA VAL A 20 -40.39 -17.17 -34.71
C VAL A 20 -39.76 -16.54 -33.48
N GLN A 21 -40.10 -17.01 -32.29
CA GLN A 21 -39.30 -16.77 -31.12
C GLN A 21 -37.95 -17.41 -31.43
N LEU A 22 -36.98 -16.58 -31.85
CA LEU A 22 -35.59 -16.95 -31.78
C LEU A 22 -35.32 -17.19 -30.28
N LEU A 23 -35.32 -18.43 -29.85
CA LEU A 23 -34.74 -18.80 -28.57
C LEU A 23 -33.29 -18.32 -28.66
N ALA A 24 -32.97 -17.28 -27.91
CA ALA A 24 -31.60 -16.83 -27.81
C ALA A 24 -30.77 -18.04 -27.36
N GLN A 25 -29.80 -18.39 -28.16
CA GLN A 25 -28.89 -19.47 -27.80
C GLN A 25 -28.09 -18.99 -26.61
N GLU A 26 -28.09 -19.74 -25.53
CA GLU A 26 -27.32 -19.48 -24.31
C GLU A 26 -26.17 -20.47 -24.22
N TYR A 27 -25.05 -20.00 -23.71
CA TYR A 27 -23.88 -20.82 -23.44
C TYR A 27 -23.60 -20.85 -21.94
N ALA A 28 -23.20 -22.04 -21.47
CA ALA A 28 -22.81 -22.23 -20.09
C ALA A 28 -21.36 -21.74 -19.86
N VAL A 29 -21.18 -20.72 -19.04
CA VAL A 29 -19.88 -20.26 -18.60
C VAL A 29 -19.66 -20.72 -17.17
N SER A 30 -18.68 -21.59 -16.98
CA SER A 30 -18.38 -22.22 -15.68
C SER A 30 -17.18 -21.53 -15.03
N TRP A 31 -17.32 -21.15 -13.78
CA TRP A 31 -16.29 -20.49 -12.98
C TRP A 31 -15.90 -21.40 -11.82
N PHE A 32 -14.65 -21.86 -11.80
CA PHE A 32 -14.16 -22.80 -10.78
C PHE A 32 -13.21 -22.09 -9.80
N VAL A 33 -13.49 -22.25 -8.50
CA VAL A 33 -12.61 -21.80 -7.40
C VAL A 33 -12.37 -23.00 -6.49
N SER A 34 -11.13 -23.43 -6.36
CA SER A 34 -10.74 -24.57 -5.52
C SER A 34 -11.53 -25.85 -5.80
N GLY A 35 -11.88 -26.07 -7.06
CA GLY A 35 -12.66 -27.23 -7.50
C GLY A 35 -14.18 -27.08 -7.36
N GLU A 36 -14.68 -26.03 -6.71
CA GLU A 36 -16.11 -25.70 -6.65
C GLU A 36 -16.49 -24.82 -7.84
N GLY A 37 -17.54 -25.17 -8.56
CA GLY A 37 -17.96 -24.50 -9.79
C GLY A 37 -19.27 -23.73 -9.64
N GLN A 38 -19.33 -22.54 -10.21
CA GLN A 38 -20.57 -21.78 -10.45
C GLN A 38 -20.78 -21.67 -11.95
N VAL A 39 -22.01 -21.93 -12.43
CA VAL A 39 -22.37 -21.82 -13.84
C VAL A 39 -23.25 -20.59 -14.03
N VAL A 40 -22.91 -19.78 -15.03
CA VAL A 40 -23.69 -18.62 -15.49
C VAL A 40 -24.05 -18.86 -16.96
N TYR A 41 -25.31 -18.66 -17.32
CA TYR A 41 -25.75 -18.75 -18.71
C TYR A 41 -25.68 -17.36 -19.36
N VAL A 42 -25.00 -17.27 -20.49
CA VAL A 42 -24.75 -16.03 -21.22
C VAL A 42 -25.28 -16.17 -22.63
N SER A 43 -26.02 -15.16 -23.11
CA SER A 43 -26.60 -15.19 -24.47
C SER A 43 -25.51 -15.19 -25.54
N ALA A 44 -25.75 -15.83 -26.65
CA ALA A 44 -24.83 -15.89 -27.79
C ALA A 44 -24.43 -14.45 -28.23
N GLY A 45 -23.11 -14.17 -28.24
CA GLY A 45 -22.57 -12.87 -28.62
C GLY A 45 -22.52 -11.82 -27.49
N GLU A 46 -23.07 -12.13 -26.33
CA GLU A 46 -22.95 -11.28 -25.13
C GLU A 46 -21.56 -11.43 -24.50
N GLU A 47 -21.04 -10.35 -23.92
CA GLU A 47 -19.74 -10.32 -23.26
C GLU A 47 -19.73 -11.18 -22.01
N ILE A 48 -18.68 -12.00 -21.86
CA ILE A 48 -18.47 -12.83 -20.68
C ILE A 48 -17.78 -11.98 -19.61
N VAL A 49 -18.43 -11.84 -18.45
CA VAL A 49 -17.91 -11.07 -17.32
C VAL A 49 -17.83 -11.98 -16.08
N PRO A 50 -16.69 -12.01 -15.36
CA PRO A 50 -16.61 -12.73 -14.11
C PRO A 50 -17.66 -12.26 -13.09
N PRO A 51 -18.45 -13.16 -12.51
CA PRO A 51 -19.53 -12.77 -11.57
C PRO A 51 -19.01 -12.28 -10.23
N PHE A 52 -17.74 -12.54 -9.90
CA PHE A 52 -17.08 -12.15 -8.65
C PHE A 52 -15.56 -12.22 -8.80
N THR A 53 -14.86 -11.62 -7.86
CA THR A 53 -13.41 -11.81 -7.65
C THR A 53 -13.22 -12.80 -6.51
N PRO A 54 -12.53 -13.94 -6.74
CA PRO A 54 -12.26 -14.90 -5.68
C PRO A 54 -11.38 -14.32 -4.56
N GLU A 55 -11.69 -14.70 -3.32
CA GLU A 55 -10.89 -14.36 -2.16
C GLU A 55 -10.24 -15.59 -1.56
N CYS A 56 -9.01 -15.44 -1.05
CA CYS A 56 -8.27 -16.49 -0.37
C CYS A 56 -7.49 -15.90 0.79
N ASP A 57 -7.61 -16.47 1.99
CA ASP A 57 -6.97 -15.92 3.20
C ASP A 57 -5.45 -15.96 3.19
N SER A 58 -4.88 -16.90 2.43
CA SER A 58 -3.43 -17.21 2.46
C SER A 58 -2.70 -16.92 1.15
N LEU A 59 -3.41 -16.74 0.05
CA LEU A 59 -2.85 -16.50 -1.27
C LEU A 59 -3.57 -15.33 -1.95
N ALA A 60 -2.84 -14.59 -2.77
CA ALA A 60 -3.40 -13.55 -3.62
C ALA A 60 -4.08 -14.17 -4.84
N PHE A 61 -5.26 -13.69 -5.22
CA PHE A 61 -5.87 -14.03 -6.50
C PHE A 61 -5.11 -13.31 -7.63
N VAL A 62 -4.52 -14.08 -8.54
CA VAL A 62 -3.68 -13.53 -9.63
C VAL A 62 -4.39 -13.51 -10.98
N GLY A 63 -5.57 -14.13 -11.09
CA GLY A 63 -6.37 -14.08 -12.30
C GLY A 63 -7.11 -15.39 -12.60
N TRP A 64 -7.84 -15.36 -13.68
CA TRP A 64 -8.55 -16.52 -14.23
C TRP A 64 -7.71 -17.18 -15.32
N SER A 65 -7.70 -18.51 -15.38
CA SER A 65 -7.09 -19.32 -16.42
C SER A 65 -8.16 -20.06 -17.21
N ALA A 66 -7.97 -20.18 -18.52
CA ALA A 66 -8.75 -21.10 -19.36
C ALA A 66 -8.26 -22.55 -19.26
N ALA A 67 -7.03 -22.76 -18.76
CA ALA A 67 -6.50 -24.09 -18.50
C ALA A 67 -6.93 -24.59 -17.13
N SER A 68 -7.23 -25.90 -17.03
CA SER A 68 -7.65 -26.53 -15.78
C SER A 68 -6.48 -26.92 -14.86
N THR A 69 -5.26 -26.60 -15.24
CA THR A 69 -4.02 -26.82 -14.47
C THR A 69 -3.10 -25.64 -14.63
N VAL A 70 -2.27 -25.39 -13.63
CA VAL A 70 -1.21 -24.40 -13.64
C VAL A 70 0.03 -25.00 -12.97
N ALA A 71 1.22 -24.75 -13.53
CA ALA A 71 2.49 -25.12 -12.91
C ALA A 71 2.74 -24.30 -11.65
N GLU A 72 3.35 -24.90 -10.62
CA GLU A 72 3.62 -24.26 -9.33
C GLU A 72 4.54 -23.03 -9.48
N ASP A 73 5.45 -23.04 -10.46
CA ASP A 73 6.30 -21.90 -10.80
C ASP A 73 5.60 -20.83 -11.65
N GLY A 74 4.33 -21.06 -12.05
CA GLY A 74 3.55 -20.15 -12.87
C GLY A 74 4.00 -20.03 -14.33
N SER A 75 4.95 -20.86 -14.78
CA SER A 75 5.54 -20.76 -16.11
C SER A 75 4.56 -20.92 -17.27
N ASP A 76 3.45 -21.61 -17.04
CA ASP A 76 2.37 -21.86 -18.00
C ASP A 76 1.11 -21.03 -17.73
N PHE A 77 1.12 -20.17 -16.68
CA PHE A 77 -0.02 -19.33 -16.35
C PHE A 77 -0.07 -18.08 -17.22
N VAL A 78 -1.14 -17.98 -18.00
CA VAL A 78 -1.48 -16.76 -18.73
C VAL A 78 -2.87 -16.31 -18.26
N PRO A 79 -2.95 -15.18 -17.53
CA PRO A 79 -4.24 -14.68 -17.07
C PRO A 79 -5.12 -14.28 -18.25
N VAL A 80 -6.40 -14.62 -18.19
CA VAL A 80 -7.39 -14.18 -19.17
C VAL A 80 -7.65 -12.71 -18.94
N ALA A 81 -7.13 -11.86 -19.84
CA ALA A 81 -7.32 -10.40 -19.80
C ALA A 81 -8.63 -9.95 -20.46
N ASP A 82 -9.11 -10.71 -21.43
CA ASP A 82 -10.37 -10.49 -22.16
C ASP A 82 -11.09 -11.84 -22.33
N PHE A 83 -12.27 -11.93 -21.76
CA PHE A 83 -13.09 -13.15 -21.82
C PHE A 83 -13.85 -13.27 -23.13
N GLY A 84 -13.96 -12.19 -23.91
CA GLY A 84 -14.65 -12.15 -25.20
C GLY A 84 -16.16 -12.32 -25.09
N ALA A 85 -16.78 -12.56 -26.25
CA ALA A 85 -18.22 -12.81 -26.35
C ALA A 85 -18.52 -14.31 -26.29
N ALA A 86 -19.66 -14.68 -25.69
CA ALA A 86 -20.10 -16.07 -25.57
C ALA A 86 -20.40 -16.67 -26.96
N GLN A 87 -19.62 -17.67 -27.37
CA GLN A 87 -19.75 -18.40 -28.64
C GLN A 87 -19.85 -19.92 -28.46
N ALA A 88 -19.47 -20.42 -27.29
CA ALA A 88 -19.54 -21.83 -26.90
C ALA A 88 -19.53 -21.92 -25.36
N ASP A 89 -19.89 -23.10 -24.85
CA ASP A 89 -19.69 -23.45 -23.46
C ASP A 89 -18.20 -23.34 -23.11
N THR A 90 -17.90 -22.69 -21.99
CA THR A 90 -16.53 -22.42 -21.62
C THR A 90 -16.32 -22.53 -20.10
N ALA A 91 -15.08 -22.72 -19.68
CA ALA A 91 -14.75 -22.81 -18.26
C ALA A 91 -13.52 -21.96 -17.93
N PHE A 92 -13.56 -21.31 -16.76
CA PHE A 92 -12.47 -20.54 -16.23
C PHE A 92 -12.16 -20.99 -14.80
N TYR A 93 -10.89 -20.98 -14.47
CA TYR A 93 -10.36 -21.49 -13.21
C TYR A 93 -9.62 -20.38 -12.48
N ALA A 94 -9.98 -20.14 -11.24
CA ALA A 94 -9.26 -19.17 -10.39
C ALA A 94 -7.85 -19.67 -10.11
N VAL A 95 -6.89 -18.78 -10.25
CA VAL A 95 -5.49 -19.03 -9.92
C VAL A 95 -5.06 -18.10 -8.81
N PHE A 96 -4.39 -18.66 -7.83
CA PHE A 96 -3.85 -17.97 -6.65
C PHE A 96 -2.34 -18.16 -6.61
N ALA A 97 -1.63 -17.24 -5.93
CA ALA A 97 -0.19 -17.37 -5.72
C ALA A 97 0.22 -16.70 -4.42
N HIS A 98 1.37 -17.07 -3.89
CA HIS A 98 2.04 -16.31 -2.84
C HIS A 98 2.50 -14.97 -3.38
N GLU A 99 2.08 -13.91 -2.72
CA GLU A 99 2.50 -12.55 -3.02
C GLU A 99 3.68 -12.16 -2.11
N THR A 100 4.77 -11.74 -2.73
CA THR A 100 5.93 -11.18 -2.03
C THR A 100 6.22 -9.79 -2.55
N LEU A 101 6.29 -8.83 -1.64
CA LEU A 101 6.67 -7.46 -1.97
C LEU A 101 8.19 -7.31 -1.87
N ILE A 102 8.84 -6.98 -2.97
CA ILE A 102 10.29 -6.76 -3.06
C ILE A 102 10.55 -5.26 -3.18
N PRO A 103 11.33 -4.66 -2.25
CA PRO A 103 11.68 -3.25 -2.35
C PRO A 103 12.48 -2.93 -3.61
N ARG A 104 12.08 -1.87 -4.31
CA ARG A 104 12.85 -1.28 -5.42
C ARG A 104 13.85 -0.26 -4.92
N ASP A 105 14.84 0.08 -5.73
CA ASP A 105 15.74 1.21 -5.46
C ASP A 105 15.12 2.57 -5.84
N THR A 106 13.82 2.58 -6.13
CA THR A 106 13.04 3.78 -6.45
C THR A 106 12.04 4.11 -5.36
N TYR A 107 11.71 5.40 -5.27
CA TYR A 107 10.76 5.93 -4.29
C TYR A 107 9.72 6.79 -4.99
N SER A 108 8.50 6.72 -4.54
CA SER A 108 7.44 7.64 -4.90
C SER A 108 7.23 8.68 -3.79
N ALA A 109 6.98 9.92 -4.19
CA ALA A 109 6.74 11.02 -3.26
C ALA A 109 5.37 11.65 -3.50
N GLY A 110 4.55 11.72 -2.45
CA GLY A 110 3.25 12.38 -2.45
C GLY A 110 3.23 13.60 -1.52
N LEU A 111 2.73 14.75 -2.01
CA LEU A 111 2.51 15.92 -1.19
C LEU A 111 1.44 15.60 -0.13
N ILE A 112 1.75 15.91 1.14
CA ILE A 112 0.79 15.79 2.24
C ILE A 112 0.28 17.16 2.67
N THR A 113 -1.01 17.22 2.99
CA THR A 113 -1.71 18.47 3.31
C THR A 113 -2.52 18.40 4.61
N SER A 114 -2.33 17.34 5.39
CA SER A 114 -3.01 17.13 6.66
C SER A 114 -2.08 16.47 7.68
N GLU A 115 -2.22 16.86 8.94
CA GLU A 115 -1.48 16.24 10.06
C GLU A 115 -1.82 14.75 10.24
N SER A 116 -3.02 14.33 9.82
CA SER A 116 -3.44 12.92 9.85
C SER A 116 -2.64 12.03 8.90
N GLU A 117 -1.90 12.60 7.95
CA GLU A 117 -1.02 11.89 7.02
C GLU A 117 0.41 11.72 7.58
N LEU A 118 0.69 12.29 8.76
CA LEU A 118 1.96 12.07 9.46
C LEU A 118 1.92 10.73 10.20
N GLU A 119 2.91 9.90 9.93
CA GLU A 119 3.03 8.58 10.53
C GLU A 119 4.33 8.46 11.33
N ASP A 120 4.27 7.76 12.46
CA ASP A 120 5.47 7.39 13.22
C ASP A 120 6.36 6.48 12.38
N GLY A 121 7.64 6.84 12.28
CA GLY A 121 8.60 6.12 11.44
C GLY A 121 8.47 6.39 9.93
N GLY A 122 7.51 7.22 9.49
CA GLY A 122 7.33 7.61 8.09
C GLY A 122 8.54 8.35 7.52
N LEU A 123 8.79 8.19 6.22
CA LEU A 123 9.84 8.90 5.49
C LEU A 123 9.25 10.12 4.79
N TYR A 124 9.92 11.26 4.95
CA TYR A 124 9.48 12.54 4.41
C TYR A 124 10.62 13.29 3.76
N MET A 125 10.28 14.05 2.73
CA MET A 125 11.13 15.06 2.12
C MET A 125 10.63 16.44 2.52
N ILE A 126 11.55 17.29 2.95
CA ILE A 126 11.28 18.66 3.39
C ILE A 126 11.69 19.60 2.27
N GLU A 127 10.74 20.31 1.68
CA GLU A 127 10.97 21.19 0.53
C GLU A 127 10.48 22.61 0.82
N GLN A 128 11.22 23.60 0.34
CA GLN A 128 10.80 25.00 0.29
C GLN A 128 11.40 25.69 -0.94
N GLN A 129 10.55 26.28 -1.79
CA GLN A 129 10.95 27.04 -2.97
C GLN A 129 11.82 26.22 -3.96
N GLY A 130 11.52 24.95 -4.15
CA GLY A 130 12.29 24.05 -5.01
C GLY A 130 13.59 23.52 -4.38
N ALA A 131 13.91 23.88 -3.14
CA ALA A 131 15.07 23.39 -2.42
C ALA A 131 14.68 22.31 -1.40
N VAL A 132 15.31 21.14 -1.51
CA VAL A 132 15.08 20.01 -0.59
C VAL A 132 16.16 19.98 0.48
N ALA A 133 15.76 19.78 1.73
CA ALA A 133 16.68 19.68 2.86
C ALA A 133 17.45 18.35 2.82
N LYS A 134 18.75 18.39 2.58
CA LYS A 134 19.66 17.25 2.78
C LYS A 134 19.88 16.99 4.25
N ASN A 135 20.03 15.70 4.60
CA ASN A 135 20.35 15.29 5.96
C ASN A 135 21.86 15.38 6.29
N MET A 136 22.48 16.46 5.88
CA MET A 136 23.89 16.79 6.12
C MET A 136 24.03 18.18 6.71
N ILE A 137 24.90 18.31 7.71
CA ILE A 137 25.20 19.56 8.36
C ILE A 137 26.57 20.08 7.93
N PHE A 138 26.61 21.34 7.51
CA PHE A 138 27.83 22.08 7.30
C PHE A 138 27.69 23.49 7.90
N GLN A 139 28.68 23.94 8.64
CA GLN A 139 28.66 25.25 9.32
C GLN A 139 27.32 25.51 10.05
N GLN A 140 26.79 24.47 10.73
CA GLN A 140 25.56 24.55 11.54
C GLN A 140 24.27 24.76 10.70
N LYS A 141 24.29 24.41 9.42
CA LYS A 141 23.20 24.55 8.47
C LYS A 141 22.94 23.23 7.76
N LEU A 142 21.69 22.97 7.40
CA LEU A 142 21.38 21.84 6.50
C LEU A 142 21.73 22.21 5.07
N TYR A 143 22.42 21.33 4.39
CA TYR A 143 22.60 21.41 2.95
C TYR A 143 21.28 21.35 2.22
N THR A 144 21.27 21.88 1.00
CA THR A 144 20.11 21.80 0.10
C THR A 144 20.54 21.40 -1.30
N THR A 145 19.60 20.86 -2.05
CA THR A 145 19.74 20.70 -3.49
C THR A 145 18.74 21.62 -4.17
N PRO A 146 19.19 22.66 -4.88
CA PRO A 146 18.31 23.55 -5.62
C PRO A 146 17.71 22.80 -6.83
N ASN A 147 16.50 23.21 -7.24
CA ASN A 147 15.79 22.71 -8.41
C ASN A 147 15.50 21.19 -8.43
N TYR A 148 15.38 20.59 -7.27
CA TYR A 148 15.02 19.19 -7.17
C TYR A 148 13.57 18.99 -7.63
N LYS A 149 13.36 18.06 -8.58
CA LYS A 149 12.02 17.64 -8.99
C LYS A 149 11.57 16.48 -8.13
N THR A 150 10.51 16.65 -7.39
CA THR A 150 9.97 15.68 -6.44
C THR A 150 9.52 14.35 -7.08
N ALA A 151 9.36 14.31 -8.39
CA ALA A 151 8.91 13.12 -9.12
C ALA A 151 10.03 12.09 -9.43
N GLU A 152 11.30 12.44 -9.21
CA GLU A 152 12.45 11.61 -9.63
C GLU A 152 13.36 11.26 -8.45
N LEU A 153 12.79 10.67 -7.39
CA LEU A 153 13.57 10.13 -6.29
C LEU A 153 14.19 8.79 -6.69
N THR A 154 15.44 8.82 -7.18
CA THR A 154 16.23 7.62 -7.38
C THR A 154 17.37 7.60 -6.37
N GLY A 155 17.38 6.59 -5.49
CA GLY A 155 18.57 6.12 -4.78
C GLY A 155 19.22 7.07 -3.77
N THR A 156 18.57 8.15 -3.28
CA THR A 156 19.25 9.10 -2.40
C THR A 156 18.56 9.25 -1.06
N GLU A 157 18.87 8.36 -0.13
CA GLU A 157 18.52 8.52 1.29
C GLU A 157 18.99 9.86 1.89
N GLU A 158 19.86 10.60 1.19
CA GLU A 158 20.37 11.91 1.61
C GLU A 158 19.31 12.98 1.79
N TYR A 159 18.15 12.84 1.13
CA TYR A 159 17.04 13.81 1.22
C TYR A 159 15.90 13.33 2.10
N LEU A 160 16.01 12.12 2.66
CA LEU A 160 14.93 11.49 3.38
C LEU A 160 15.10 11.65 4.89
N TRP A 161 14.05 12.13 5.50
CA TRP A 161 13.94 12.30 6.94
C TRP A 161 12.88 11.35 7.49
N ARG A 162 13.26 10.52 8.43
CA ARG A 162 12.32 9.69 9.19
C ARG A 162 11.76 10.51 10.34
N PHE A 163 10.45 10.63 10.39
CA PHE A 163 9.76 11.30 11.47
C PHE A 163 9.42 10.27 12.56
N VAL A 164 10.10 10.37 13.69
CA VAL A 164 9.91 9.46 14.83
C VAL A 164 9.11 10.18 15.90
N ALA A 165 7.92 9.70 16.20
CA ALA A 165 7.02 10.37 17.13
C ALA A 165 7.64 10.52 18.53
N SER A 166 7.46 11.68 19.11
CA SER A 166 7.67 11.96 20.53
C SER A 166 6.31 11.96 21.20
N VAL A 167 6.07 11.02 22.11
CA VAL A 167 4.80 10.87 22.79
C VAL A 167 4.91 11.21 24.27
N ASP A 168 3.84 11.74 24.85
CA ASP A 168 3.73 11.96 26.27
C ASP A 168 3.43 10.66 27.04
N ALA A 169 3.29 10.76 28.34
CA ALA A 169 2.98 9.61 29.21
C ALA A 169 1.60 8.98 28.95
N LYS A 170 0.73 9.67 28.21
CA LYS A 170 -0.61 9.21 27.83
C LYS A 170 -0.65 8.67 26.40
N GLY A 171 0.47 8.68 25.67
CA GLY A 171 0.59 8.26 24.28
C GLY A 171 0.21 9.32 23.25
N ALA A 172 -0.06 10.56 23.66
CA ALA A 172 -0.34 11.64 22.71
C ALA A 172 0.96 12.14 22.04
N VAL A 173 0.91 12.35 20.73
CA VAL A 173 2.06 12.84 19.96
C VAL A 173 2.28 14.31 20.28
N MET A 174 3.46 14.64 20.81
CA MET A 174 3.90 16.00 21.11
C MET A 174 4.66 16.64 19.95
N GLY A 175 5.16 15.84 19.02
CA GLY A 175 5.96 16.25 17.88
C GLY A 175 6.80 15.09 17.37
N TYR A 176 7.83 15.39 16.57
CA TYR A 176 8.64 14.37 15.92
C TYR A 176 10.13 14.64 16.06
N TYR A 177 10.92 13.62 16.32
CA TYR A 177 12.35 13.64 16.10
C TYR A 177 12.60 13.40 14.60
N LEU A 178 13.36 14.28 13.97
CA LEU A 178 13.72 14.19 12.56
C LEU A 178 15.02 13.41 12.43
N GLN A 179 14.94 12.15 12.01
CA GLN A 179 16.10 11.28 11.84
C GLN A 179 16.51 11.23 10.37
N SER A 180 17.78 11.45 10.10
CA SER A 180 18.37 11.20 8.78
C SER A 180 18.17 9.72 8.38
N ALA A 181 17.63 9.45 7.21
CA ALA A 181 17.49 8.08 6.73
C ALA A 181 18.86 7.44 6.47
N ASN A 182 19.81 8.21 5.97
CA ASN A 182 21.18 7.75 5.64
C ASN A 182 22.03 7.53 6.91
N SER A 183 22.29 8.62 7.69
CA SER A 183 23.23 8.55 8.82
C SER A 183 22.61 8.01 10.11
N ARG A 184 21.27 7.86 10.17
CA ARG A 184 20.50 7.51 11.37
C ARG A 184 20.62 8.52 12.52
N GLN A 185 21.27 9.67 12.27
CA GLN A 185 21.39 10.75 13.24
C GLN A 185 20.13 11.61 13.27
N TYR A 186 19.86 12.22 14.43
CA TYR A 186 18.71 13.08 14.65
C TYR A 186 19.08 14.55 14.44
N LEU A 187 18.20 15.31 13.76
CA LEU A 187 18.31 16.75 13.69
C LEU A 187 18.17 17.35 15.07
N TRP A 188 19.10 18.21 15.43
CA TRP A 188 19.15 18.87 16.71
C TRP A 188 19.24 20.39 16.53
N HIS A 189 18.34 21.12 17.19
CA HIS A 189 18.42 22.55 17.33
C HIS A 189 19.24 22.88 18.59
N LYS A 190 20.48 23.32 18.40
CA LYS A 190 21.49 23.45 19.48
C LYS A 190 21.15 24.45 20.56
N SER A 191 20.49 25.54 20.20
CA SER A 191 20.23 26.66 21.09
C SER A 191 18.90 27.32 20.80
N ALA A 192 18.15 27.63 21.87
CA ALA A 192 16.88 28.30 21.74
C ALA A 192 17.02 29.75 21.14
N ASP A 193 18.17 30.38 21.29
CA ASP A 193 18.38 31.74 20.87
C ASP A 193 19.09 31.89 19.52
N LYS A 194 19.59 30.80 18.96
CA LYS A 194 20.35 30.79 17.71
C LYS A 194 19.66 30.02 16.62
N THR A 195 20.11 30.20 15.39
CA THR A 195 19.61 29.48 14.20
C THR A 195 20.28 28.12 13.98
N ASP A 196 21.19 27.75 14.87
CA ASP A 196 22.14 26.64 14.66
C ASP A 196 21.50 25.29 14.74
N LEU A 197 21.72 24.49 13.70
CA LEU A 197 21.32 23.10 13.59
C LEU A 197 22.53 22.18 13.71
N ALA A 198 22.33 20.95 14.14
CA ALA A 198 23.32 19.89 14.15
C ALA A 198 22.68 18.52 13.95
N LEU A 199 23.49 17.51 13.72
CA LEU A 199 23.09 16.10 13.80
C LEU A 199 23.66 15.49 15.09
N SER A 200 22.88 14.62 15.73
CA SER A 200 23.20 13.95 16.99
C SER A 200 22.81 12.48 16.93
N ASN A 201 23.58 11.61 17.57
CA ASN A 201 23.21 10.21 17.74
C ASN A 201 22.06 10.01 18.75
N TYR A 202 21.67 11.06 19.45
CA TYR A 202 20.64 11.01 20.49
C TYR A 202 19.43 11.84 20.11
N LYS A 203 18.24 11.45 20.58
CA LYS A 203 16.98 12.19 20.49
C LYS A 203 17.04 13.39 21.46
N THR A 204 17.51 14.54 21.00
CA THR A 204 17.72 15.74 21.83
C THR A 204 16.60 16.76 21.72
N THR A 205 16.11 16.99 20.51
CA THR A 205 15.06 17.99 20.25
C THR A 205 13.99 17.34 19.39
N TYR A 206 12.74 17.33 19.85
CA TYR A 206 11.62 17.06 18.97
C TYR A 206 11.11 18.37 18.37
N PHE A 207 10.55 18.29 17.19
CA PHE A 207 9.96 19.40 16.46
C PHE A 207 8.44 19.22 16.44
N GLN A 208 7.70 20.27 16.74
CA GLN A 208 6.28 20.29 16.44
C GLN A 208 6.12 20.47 14.93
N VAL A 209 5.32 19.60 14.31
CA VAL A 209 5.07 19.60 12.88
C VAL A 209 3.59 19.86 12.68
N VAL A 210 3.28 21.09 12.26
CA VAL A 210 1.89 21.60 12.22
C VAL A 210 1.57 22.09 10.82
N TYR A 211 0.46 21.69 10.29
CA TYR A 211 -0.08 22.20 9.02
C TYR A 211 -0.94 23.43 9.28
N THR A 212 -0.64 24.53 8.59
CA THR A 212 -1.36 25.79 8.76
C THR A 212 -1.70 26.35 7.39
N ASP A 213 -2.97 26.47 7.11
CA ASP A 213 -3.54 27.02 5.86
C ASP A 213 -3.05 26.28 4.59
N THR A 214 -1.81 26.51 4.18
CA THR A 214 -1.27 25.98 2.91
C THR A 214 0.16 25.45 3.04
N CYS A 215 0.72 25.42 4.24
CA CYS A 215 2.10 25.04 4.45
C CYS A 215 2.35 24.36 5.80
N TRP A 216 3.47 23.68 5.88
CA TRP A 216 3.95 23.05 7.10
C TRP A 216 4.85 24.00 7.88
N ASN A 217 4.71 23.95 9.19
CA ASN A 217 5.63 24.60 10.13
C ASN A 217 6.34 23.49 10.92
N ILE A 218 7.65 23.41 10.81
CA ILE A 218 8.49 22.51 11.60
C ILE A 218 9.14 23.37 12.68
N ILE A 219 8.61 23.29 13.89
CA ILE A 219 8.89 24.22 14.99
C ILE A 219 9.81 23.54 16.01
N GLY A 220 10.99 24.08 16.21
CA GLY A 220 11.97 23.65 17.19
C GLY A 220 11.93 24.46 18.49
N LEU A 221 13.07 24.55 19.18
CA LEU A 221 13.19 25.25 20.44
C LEU A 221 12.83 26.76 20.30
N ASN A 222 12.19 27.31 21.33
CA ASN A 222 11.79 28.70 21.43
C ASN A 222 10.97 29.20 20.22
N ASN A 223 10.05 28.34 19.73
CA ASN A 223 9.18 28.66 18.60
C ASN A 223 9.92 29.02 17.29
N ARG A 224 11.18 28.62 17.16
CA ARG A 224 11.89 28.80 15.90
C ARG A 224 11.45 27.77 14.87
N VAL A 225 11.26 28.24 13.66
CA VAL A 225 10.74 27.44 12.53
C VAL A 225 11.89 27.09 11.60
N LEU A 226 11.93 25.81 11.18
CA LEU A 226 12.82 25.40 10.10
C LEU A 226 12.44 26.16 8.83
N GLY A 227 13.41 26.75 8.15
CA GLY A 227 13.16 27.51 6.94
C GLY A 227 14.39 27.59 6.04
N TYR A 228 14.16 27.73 4.75
CA TYR A 228 15.19 27.88 3.73
C TYR A 228 15.43 29.35 3.42
N SER A 229 16.69 29.74 3.35
CA SER A 229 17.10 31.07 2.88
C SER A 229 17.70 30.95 1.48
N SER A 230 17.05 31.58 0.50
CA SER A 230 17.49 31.58 -0.90
C SER A 230 18.52 32.70 -1.20
N SER A 231 18.64 33.72 -0.33
CA SER A 231 19.33 34.96 -0.68
C SER A 231 20.84 34.85 -0.67
N THR A 232 21.43 34.31 0.39
CA THR A 232 22.90 34.30 0.52
C THR A 232 23.49 32.96 0.87
N GLU A 233 22.79 32.11 1.56
CA GLU A 233 23.35 30.89 2.15
C GLU A 233 22.83 29.59 1.54
N LYS A 234 21.70 29.66 0.82
CA LYS A 234 21.06 28.50 0.18
C LYS A 234 21.02 27.28 1.12
N SER A 235 20.51 27.49 2.32
CA SER A 235 20.53 26.48 3.39
C SER A 235 19.32 26.59 4.31
N TYR A 236 18.98 25.48 4.97
CA TYR A 236 17.98 25.48 6.03
C TYR A 236 18.59 25.83 7.38
N LYS A 237 17.86 26.63 8.16
CA LYS A 237 18.16 27.01 9.54
C LYS A 237 16.89 27.12 10.37
N ALA A 238 17.04 27.27 11.68
CA ALA A 238 15.93 27.55 12.59
C ALA A 238 15.73 29.04 12.76
N TYR A 239 14.75 29.62 12.11
CA TYR A 239 14.47 31.06 12.13
C TYR A 239 13.41 31.46 13.15
N VAL A 240 13.42 32.68 13.62
CA VAL A 240 12.30 33.24 14.37
C VAL A 240 11.10 33.37 13.43
N LYS A 241 9.96 32.78 13.80
CA LYS A 241 8.73 32.90 13.01
C LYS A 241 8.32 34.39 12.97
N SER A 242 8.22 34.94 11.77
CA SER A 242 7.83 36.32 11.52
C SER A 242 6.67 36.35 10.53
N LYS A 243 5.76 37.35 10.71
CA LYS A 243 4.70 37.60 9.72
C LYS A 243 5.26 38.04 8.36
N THR A 244 6.47 38.64 8.36
CA THR A 244 7.11 39.18 7.15
C THR A 244 7.82 38.12 6.33
N TYR A 245 8.20 36.99 6.96
CA TYR A 245 8.87 35.87 6.30
C TYR A 245 8.16 34.57 6.65
N PRO A 246 7.01 34.29 6.00
CA PRO A 246 6.37 32.98 6.14
C PRO A 246 7.26 31.95 5.45
N TYR A 247 7.68 30.94 6.21
CA TYR A 247 8.42 29.81 5.67
C TYR A 247 7.41 28.79 5.19
N PHE A 248 7.19 28.71 3.89
CA PHE A 248 6.24 27.81 3.26
C PHE A 248 6.92 26.46 2.98
N ILE A 249 7.06 25.65 4.00
CA ILE A 249 7.55 24.29 3.84
C ILE A 249 6.44 23.42 3.25
N GLN A 250 6.81 22.60 2.29
CA GLN A 250 6.02 21.47 1.80
C GLN A 250 6.64 20.17 2.30
N LEU A 251 5.80 19.25 2.74
CA LEU A 251 6.21 17.91 3.11
C LEU A 251 5.68 16.94 2.08
N TYR A 252 6.58 16.10 1.58
CA TYR A 252 6.22 15.00 0.72
C TYR A 252 6.46 13.71 1.48
N ARG A 253 5.42 12.89 1.60
CA ARG A 253 5.56 11.55 2.13
C ARG A 253 6.22 10.69 1.06
N VAL A 254 7.29 10.01 1.45
CA VAL A 254 8.08 9.17 0.56
C VAL A 254 7.85 7.71 0.93
N ARG A 255 7.50 6.92 -0.06
CA ARG A 255 7.36 5.46 0.06
C ARG A 255 8.34 4.81 -0.88
N GLN A 256 9.01 3.78 -0.41
CA GLN A 256 9.78 2.93 -1.29
C GLN A 256 8.82 2.17 -2.20
N ASP A 257 9.10 2.21 -3.50
CA ASP A 257 8.33 1.44 -4.45
C ASP A 257 8.57 -0.05 -4.21
N MET A 258 7.53 -0.84 -4.41
CA MET A 258 7.58 -2.28 -4.21
C MET A 258 7.22 -2.96 -5.52
N ASP A 259 7.99 -3.96 -5.89
CA ASP A 259 7.59 -4.91 -6.92
C ASP A 259 6.80 -6.04 -6.28
N THR A 260 5.71 -6.39 -6.91
CA THR A 260 4.97 -7.58 -6.53
C THR A 260 5.49 -8.77 -7.34
N VAL A 261 5.97 -9.79 -6.64
CA VAL A 261 6.41 -11.04 -7.24
C VAL A 261 5.51 -12.15 -6.73
N TYR A 262 5.06 -12.99 -7.65
CA TYR A 262 4.22 -14.13 -7.35
C TYR A 262 5.02 -15.43 -7.45
N SER A 263 4.79 -16.36 -6.50
CA SER A 263 5.36 -17.69 -6.47
C SER A 263 4.31 -18.70 -5.98
N ASP A 264 4.63 -19.99 -6.09
CA ASP A 264 3.80 -21.10 -5.57
C ASP A 264 2.35 -21.00 -6.08
N TYR A 265 2.21 -20.96 -7.40
CA TYR A 265 0.91 -20.87 -8.07
C TYR A 265 0.04 -22.09 -7.79
N SER A 266 -1.24 -21.86 -7.52
CA SER A 266 -2.20 -22.90 -7.17
C SER A 266 -3.60 -22.57 -7.67
N MET A 267 -4.33 -23.57 -8.10
CA MET A 267 -5.77 -23.47 -8.36
C MET A 267 -6.64 -23.78 -7.13
N VAL A 268 -6.00 -24.11 -6.03
CA VAL A 268 -6.66 -24.42 -4.76
C VAL A 268 -6.27 -23.36 -3.75
N CYS A 269 -7.26 -22.67 -3.18
CA CYS A 269 -7.07 -21.84 -2.01
C CYS A 269 -7.00 -22.77 -0.78
N PRO A 270 -5.86 -22.84 -0.08
CA PRO A 270 -5.78 -23.62 1.16
C PRO A 270 -6.80 -23.05 2.15
N LYS A 271 -7.68 -23.89 2.68
CA LYS A 271 -8.51 -23.48 3.82
C LYS A 271 -7.57 -23.14 4.96
N ALA A 272 -7.73 -21.95 5.57
CA ALA A 272 -7.03 -21.64 6.79
C ALA A 272 -7.21 -22.82 7.74
N GLU A 273 -6.13 -23.52 8.04
CA GLU A 273 -6.17 -24.52 9.09
C GLU A 273 -6.55 -23.75 10.34
N THR A 274 -7.76 -23.95 10.80
CA THR A 274 -8.11 -23.54 12.17
C THR A 274 -7.05 -24.23 13.01
N PRO A 275 -6.20 -23.48 13.75
CA PRO A 275 -5.20 -24.13 14.57
C PRO A 275 -5.97 -25.08 15.45
N SER A 276 -5.92 -26.34 15.12
CA SER A 276 -6.40 -27.40 16.00
C SER A 276 -5.71 -27.07 17.30
N ALA A 277 -6.49 -26.87 18.37
CA ALA A 277 -5.94 -26.76 19.70
C ALA A 277 -5.11 -28.04 19.86
N VAL A 278 -3.82 -27.92 19.51
CA VAL A 278 -2.85 -28.98 19.77
C VAL A 278 -2.83 -29.01 21.28
N ASP A 279 -3.48 -30.01 21.82
CA ASP A 279 -3.29 -30.41 23.20
C ASP A 279 -1.80 -30.72 23.32
N VAL A 280 -1.03 -29.66 23.64
CA VAL A 280 0.40 -29.77 23.88
C VAL A 280 0.51 -30.48 25.23
N GLN A 281 0.39 -31.81 25.18
CA GLN A 281 0.95 -32.60 26.25
C GLN A 281 2.44 -32.27 26.30
N PRO A 282 2.96 -31.79 27.42
CA PRO A 282 4.37 -31.49 27.54
C PRO A 282 5.14 -32.83 27.49
N SER A 283 5.61 -33.18 26.28
CA SER A 283 6.64 -34.22 26.17
C SER A 283 7.92 -33.66 26.75
N VAL A 284 8.27 -34.19 27.90
CA VAL A 284 9.51 -33.92 28.63
C VAL A 284 10.70 -34.26 27.75
N SER A 285 11.68 -33.33 27.75
CA SER A 285 13.08 -33.40 27.31
C SER A 285 13.36 -33.06 25.82
N SER A 286 13.57 -31.78 25.58
CA SER A 286 14.68 -31.35 24.72
C SER A 286 15.37 -30.15 25.38
N ASP A 287 16.66 -30.25 25.63
CA ASP A 287 17.52 -29.16 26.14
C ASP A 287 17.67 -27.98 25.19
N LYS A 288 16.89 -27.95 24.12
CA LYS A 288 16.93 -26.88 23.11
C LYS A 288 15.87 -25.80 23.40
N PRO A 289 16.25 -24.51 23.36
CA PRO A 289 15.33 -23.43 23.54
C PRO A 289 14.23 -23.48 22.44
N GLN A 290 12.97 -23.42 22.84
CA GLN A 290 11.83 -23.38 21.94
C GLN A 290 11.28 -21.97 21.85
N LYS A 291 10.97 -21.51 20.64
CA LYS A 291 10.24 -20.25 20.43
C LYS A 291 8.75 -20.54 20.42
N LEU A 292 8.01 -19.85 21.27
CA LEU A 292 6.54 -19.92 21.35
C LEU A 292 5.93 -18.54 21.08
N LEU A 293 4.78 -18.52 20.45
CA LEU A 293 3.97 -17.30 20.33
C LEU A 293 2.94 -17.29 21.47
N ASP A 294 3.01 -16.31 22.35
CA ASP A 294 2.07 -16.12 23.45
C ASP A 294 1.33 -14.79 23.24
N GLY A 295 0.13 -14.87 22.71
CA GLY A 295 -0.56 -13.72 22.16
C GLY A 295 0.22 -13.11 20.98
N ASN A 296 0.53 -11.82 21.05
CA ASN A 296 1.33 -11.11 20.03
C ASN A 296 2.83 -11.02 20.39
N GLN A 297 3.33 -11.82 21.36
CA GLN A 297 4.72 -11.76 21.77
C GLN A 297 5.42 -13.10 21.54
N VAL A 298 6.63 -13.04 20.99
CA VAL A 298 7.52 -14.20 20.89
C VAL A 298 8.20 -14.44 22.22
N VAL A 299 7.98 -15.61 22.80
CA VAL A 299 8.56 -16.04 24.07
C VAL A 299 9.51 -17.21 23.80
N ILE A 300 10.66 -17.20 24.44
CA ILE A 300 11.62 -18.30 24.41
C ILE A 300 11.39 -19.15 25.66
N LEU A 301 11.05 -20.42 25.46
CA LEU A 301 10.97 -21.40 26.56
C LEU A 301 12.32 -22.14 26.66
N ARG A 302 12.93 -22.09 27.82
CA ARG A 302 14.17 -22.83 28.12
C ARG A 302 14.06 -23.40 29.53
N GLU A 303 14.26 -24.69 29.66
CA GLU A 303 14.23 -25.41 30.98
C GLU A 303 12.95 -25.11 31.77
N GLY A 304 11.80 -25.03 31.08
CA GLY A 304 10.50 -24.70 31.68
C GLY A 304 10.32 -23.25 32.11
N MET A 305 11.27 -22.37 31.83
CA MET A 305 11.22 -20.94 32.11
C MET A 305 10.97 -20.12 30.85
N ARG A 306 10.21 -19.03 30.98
CA ARG A 306 9.85 -18.14 29.87
C ARG A 306 10.74 -16.91 29.85
N TYR A 307 11.25 -16.56 28.66
CA TYR A 307 12.12 -15.42 28.44
C TYR A 307 11.59 -14.59 27.26
N ASN A 308 11.75 -13.28 27.30
CA ASN A 308 11.51 -12.45 26.13
C ASN A 308 12.69 -12.53 25.14
N LEU A 309 12.56 -11.90 23.96
CA LEU A 309 13.61 -11.88 22.93
C LEU A 309 14.94 -11.24 23.40
N LEU A 310 14.92 -10.47 24.48
CA LEU A 310 16.12 -9.85 25.08
C LEU A 310 16.75 -10.73 26.18
N GLY A 311 16.26 -11.97 26.36
CA GLY A 311 16.75 -12.90 27.36
C GLY A 311 16.32 -12.58 28.81
N ARG A 312 15.38 -11.67 29.02
CA ARG A 312 14.82 -11.39 30.35
C ARG A 312 13.76 -12.42 30.70
N ARG A 313 13.87 -13.00 31.90
CA ARG A 313 12.89 -13.95 32.41
C ARG A 313 11.55 -13.26 32.63
N LEU A 314 10.50 -13.85 32.07
CA LEU A 314 9.13 -13.44 32.29
C LEU A 314 8.60 -14.15 33.54
N GLY A 315 7.90 -13.42 34.42
CA GLY A 315 7.27 -14.00 35.60
C GLY A 315 6.28 -15.11 35.23
N ARG A 316 5.98 -15.94 36.23
CA ARG A 316 4.94 -16.99 36.13
C ARG A 316 3.59 -16.42 35.85
#